data_d0278ad816d2ea4b287faca702b63291
#
_entry.id   d0278ad816d2ea4b287faca702b63291
#
_cell.length_a   1.000
_cell.length_b   1.000
_cell.length_c   1.000
_cell.angle_alpha   90.00
_cell.angle_beta   90.00
_cell.angle_gamma   90.00
#
_symmetry.space_group_name_H-M   'P 1'
#
loop_
_entity.id
_entity.type
_entity.pdbx_description
1 polymer ?
#
loop_
_entity_poly.entity_id
_entity_poly.type
_entity_poly.pdbx_seq_one_letter_code
_entity_poly.pdbx_strand_id
1 'polypeptide(L)'
;MNKLGKYSRSVSIIGVGCTPFMYTVDNEETNGLTEGEMFGYAALKAMEDASVNPQDVDFYFHGEASPLNGSNYLTPNVQIANWFGMKGKGSIHHSEACCTGYLAIEQAVNAIASGKYDCVLTGAVEFGDSTPSPADNVETPKHPYKRDKMTM
;
A
#
# COMPACT_ATOMS: atom_id res chain seq x y z
N MET A 1 8.08 36.37 11.65
CA MET A 1 8.55 34.99 11.75
C MET A 1 7.48 34.07 11.12
N ASN A 2 7.75 33.53 9.97
CA ASN A 2 6.79 32.72 9.21
C ASN A 2 6.67 31.35 9.89
N LYS A 3 5.54 31.06 10.52
CA LYS A 3 5.28 29.80 11.22
C LYS A 3 4.91 28.64 10.28
N LEU A 4 5.04 28.81 8.99
CA LEU A 4 4.88 27.77 7.96
C LEU A 4 6.15 26.90 7.79
N GLY A 5 7.04 26.96 8.72
CA GLY A 5 8.42 26.58 8.66
C GLY A 5 8.78 25.10 8.73
N LYS A 6 7.89 24.16 8.48
CA LYS A 6 8.30 22.76 8.51
C LYS A 6 8.54 22.17 7.11
N TYR A 7 7.87 22.71 6.11
CA TYR A 7 7.95 22.22 4.72
C TYR A 7 8.31 23.35 3.77
N SER A 8 9.21 23.07 2.83
CA SER A 8 9.67 24.04 1.83
C SER A 8 8.76 24.14 0.61
N ARG A 9 7.92 23.12 0.38
CA ARG A 9 7.06 22.99 -0.80
C ARG A 9 5.64 22.60 -0.37
N SER A 10 4.67 23.05 -1.16
CA SER A 10 3.30 22.54 -1.09
C SER A 10 3.22 21.15 -1.71
N VAL A 11 2.39 20.30 -1.16
CA VAL A 11 2.13 18.95 -1.66
C VAL A 11 0.67 18.84 -2.06
N SER A 12 0.41 18.24 -3.21
CA SER A 12 -0.94 18.02 -3.73
C SER A 12 -1.16 16.54 -4.02
N ILE A 13 -2.36 16.05 -3.75
CA ILE A 13 -2.82 14.75 -4.25
C ILE A 13 -3.35 15.02 -5.66
N ILE A 14 -2.80 14.34 -6.65
CA ILE A 14 -3.14 14.55 -8.07
C ILE A 14 -3.94 13.40 -8.66
N GLY A 15 -4.01 12.25 -7.99
CA GLY A 15 -4.82 11.11 -8.40
C GLY A 15 -5.08 10.17 -7.25
N VAL A 16 -6.21 9.49 -7.31
CA VAL A 16 -6.65 8.52 -6.32
C VAL A 16 -7.18 7.24 -6.97
N GLY A 17 -6.98 6.11 -6.31
CA GLY A 17 -7.49 4.82 -6.75
C GLY A 17 -7.68 3.87 -5.59
N CYS A 18 -8.70 3.04 -5.66
CA CYS A 18 -8.96 2.00 -4.68
C CYS A 18 -9.62 0.78 -5.32
N THR A 19 -9.55 -0.34 -4.63
CA THR A 19 -10.39 -1.51 -4.88
C THR A 19 -11.79 -1.25 -4.32
N PRO A 20 -12.82 -2.01 -4.72
CA PRO A 20 -14.14 -1.95 -4.09
C PRO A 20 -14.07 -2.23 -2.58
N PHE A 21 -14.90 -1.51 -1.82
CA PHE A 21 -15.01 -1.67 -0.37
C PHE A 21 -15.93 -2.83 -0.01
N MET A 22 -15.43 -4.05 -0.09
CA MET A 22 -16.13 -5.27 0.31
C MET A 22 -15.12 -6.41 0.49
N TYR A 23 -15.59 -7.55 0.97
CA TYR A 23 -14.74 -8.73 1.01
C TYR A 23 -14.25 -9.09 -0.39
N THR A 24 -12.97 -9.38 -0.51
CA THR A 24 -12.34 -9.69 -1.81
C THR A 24 -12.98 -10.88 -2.50
N VAL A 25 -13.36 -11.90 -1.74
CA VAL A 25 -14.00 -13.13 -2.23
C VAL A 25 -15.43 -12.91 -2.76
N ASP A 26 -16.09 -11.86 -2.32
CA ASP A 26 -17.47 -11.52 -2.71
C ASP A 26 -17.54 -10.57 -3.91
N ASN A 27 -16.39 -10.13 -4.42
CA ASN A 27 -16.30 -9.18 -5.52
C ASN A 27 -15.61 -9.81 -6.73
N GLU A 28 -16.28 -9.81 -7.88
CA GLU A 28 -15.76 -10.40 -9.12
C GLU A 28 -14.44 -9.75 -9.60
N GLU A 29 -14.24 -8.45 -9.32
CA GLU A 29 -13.04 -7.73 -9.73
C GLU A 29 -11.82 -8.08 -8.87
N THR A 30 -12.01 -8.50 -7.63
CA THR A 30 -10.92 -8.74 -6.68
C THR A 30 -10.78 -10.20 -6.26
N ASN A 31 -11.80 -11.03 -6.52
CA ASN A 31 -11.76 -12.45 -6.18
C ASN A 31 -10.61 -13.16 -6.90
N GLY A 32 -9.75 -13.81 -6.12
CA GLY A 32 -8.59 -14.53 -6.63
C GLY A 32 -7.35 -13.67 -6.90
N LEU A 33 -7.44 -12.34 -6.72
CA LEU A 33 -6.26 -11.47 -6.79
C LEU A 33 -5.38 -11.65 -5.56
N THR A 34 -4.09 -11.55 -5.76
CA THR A 34 -3.10 -11.42 -4.69
C THR A 34 -3.09 -9.98 -4.15
N GLU A 35 -2.52 -9.77 -2.97
CA GLU A 35 -2.33 -8.41 -2.41
C GLU A 35 -1.60 -7.48 -3.39
N GLY A 36 -0.55 -7.99 -4.04
CA GLY A 36 0.19 -7.22 -5.03
C GLY A 36 -0.65 -6.83 -6.24
N GLU A 37 -1.51 -7.71 -6.73
CA GLU A 37 -2.43 -7.42 -7.82
C GLU A 37 -3.52 -6.43 -7.40
N MET A 38 -4.05 -6.53 -6.19
CA MET A 38 -5.00 -5.54 -5.65
C MET A 38 -4.36 -4.17 -5.50
N PHE A 39 -3.14 -4.11 -4.98
CA PHE A 39 -2.39 -2.85 -4.92
C PHE A 39 -2.17 -2.29 -6.33
N GLY A 40 -1.69 -3.13 -7.26
CA GLY A 40 -1.47 -2.74 -8.65
C GLY A 40 -2.72 -2.18 -9.33
N TYR A 41 -3.86 -2.81 -9.11
CA TYR A 41 -5.16 -2.35 -9.59
C TYR A 41 -5.50 -0.93 -9.09
N ALA A 42 -5.37 -0.70 -7.78
CA ALA A 42 -5.61 0.61 -7.19
C ALA A 42 -4.58 1.67 -7.67
N ALA A 43 -3.31 1.28 -7.77
CA ALA A 43 -2.24 2.15 -8.25
C ALA A 43 -2.44 2.58 -9.70
N LEU A 44 -2.83 1.67 -10.58
CA LEU A 44 -3.12 2.01 -11.98
C LEU A 44 -4.32 2.95 -12.11
N LYS A 45 -5.37 2.76 -11.32
CA LYS A 45 -6.49 3.71 -11.26
C LYS A 45 -6.04 5.11 -10.79
N ALA A 46 -5.19 5.18 -9.78
CA ALA A 46 -4.66 6.46 -9.31
C ALA A 46 -3.80 7.16 -10.36
N MET A 47 -2.99 6.42 -11.11
CA MET A 47 -2.18 6.98 -12.20
C MET A 47 -3.03 7.44 -13.37
N GLU A 48 -4.10 6.70 -13.71
CA GLU A 48 -5.06 7.09 -14.73
C GLU A 48 -5.78 8.39 -14.34
N ASP A 49 -6.27 8.49 -13.10
CA ASP A 49 -6.90 9.70 -12.57
C ASP A 49 -5.96 10.90 -12.60
N ALA A 50 -4.69 10.69 -12.27
CA ALA A 50 -3.65 11.72 -12.36
C ALA A 50 -3.18 12.04 -13.78
N SER A 51 -3.51 11.23 -14.79
CA SER A 51 -2.91 11.26 -16.12
C SER A 51 -1.36 11.14 -16.09
N VAL A 52 -0.85 10.26 -15.23
CA VAL A 52 0.58 10.01 -14.98
C VAL A 52 0.92 8.58 -15.39
N ASN A 53 2.07 8.39 -16.04
CA ASN A 53 2.58 7.06 -16.33
C ASN A 53 3.49 6.56 -15.20
N PRO A 54 3.68 5.25 -15.01
CA PRO A 54 4.60 4.71 -14.01
C PRO A 54 6.03 5.26 -14.13
N GLN A 55 6.46 5.63 -15.32
CA GLN A 55 7.80 6.18 -15.56
C GLN A 55 7.97 7.62 -15.05
N ASP A 56 6.88 8.36 -14.89
CA ASP A 56 6.87 9.73 -14.37
C ASP A 56 6.93 9.79 -12.85
N VAL A 57 6.74 8.63 -12.19
CA VAL A 57 6.82 8.50 -10.73
C VAL A 57 8.28 8.31 -10.30
N ASP A 58 8.75 9.12 -9.37
CA ASP A 58 10.14 9.08 -8.87
C ASP A 58 10.38 7.99 -7.84
N PHE A 59 9.39 7.77 -6.97
CA PHE A 59 9.52 6.87 -5.83
C PHE A 59 8.15 6.29 -5.41
N TYR A 60 8.20 5.12 -4.75
CA TYR A 60 7.02 4.40 -4.31
C TYR A 60 7.07 4.09 -2.81
N PHE A 61 6.06 4.56 -2.08
CA PHE A 61 5.84 4.27 -0.66
C PHE A 61 4.72 3.23 -0.53
N HIS A 62 5.09 2.03 -0.12
CA HIS A 62 4.19 0.90 0.03
C HIS A 62 3.83 0.67 1.49
N GLY A 63 2.57 0.55 1.79
CA GLY A 63 2.05 0.14 3.08
C GLY A 63 1.44 -1.26 3.03
N GLU A 64 1.88 -2.13 3.92
CA GLU A 64 1.30 -3.44 4.14
C GLU A 64 1.59 -3.87 5.57
N ALA A 65 0.54 -4.06 6.38
CA ALA A 65 0.71 -4.33 7.80
C ALA A 65 1.21 -5.75 8.07
N SER A 66 0.82 -6.69 7.23
CA SER A 66 1.11 -8.12 7.42
C SER A 66 1.56 -8.80 6.12
N PRO A 67 2.75 -8.47 5.59
CA PRO A 67 3.20 -8.96 4.28
C PRO A 67 3.30 -10.49 4.18
N LEU A 68 3.32 -11.18 5.30
CA LEU A 68 3.35 -12.65 5.32
C LEU A 68 1.99 -13.31 5.13
N ASN A 69 0.90 -12.54 5.16
CA ASN A 69 -0.44 -13.09 5.06
C ASN A 69 -0.88 -13.35 3.61
N GLY A 70 -0.37 -12.64 2.66
CA GLY A 70 -0.76 -12.78 1.26
C GLY A 70 0.40 -12.90 0.28
N SER A 71 1.40 -12.06 0.42
CA SER A 71 2.48 -11.97 -0.55
C SER A 71 3.63 -12.96 -0.32
N ASN A 72 3.84 -13.41 0.90
CA ASN A 72 5.02 -14.18 1.33
C ASN A 72 6.37 -13.51 1.00
N TYR A 73 6.37 -12.19 0.75
CA TYR A 73 7.56 -11.44 0.41
C TYR A 73 8.05 -10.62 1.60
N LEU A 74 9.35 -10.67 1.86
CA LEU A 74 10.00 -9.79 2.85
C LEU A 74 10.05 -8.33 2.38
N THR A 75 9.99 -8.12 1.06
CA THR A 75 10.05 -6.81 0.43
C THR A 75 8.97 -6.67 -0.65
N PRO A 76 7.68 -6.63 -0.26
CA PRO A 76 6.57 -6.61 -1.21
C PRO A 76 6.64 -5.41 -2.16
N ASN A 77 7.07 -4.26 -1.67
CA ASN A 77 7.26 -3.05 -2.45
C ASN A 77 8.14 -3.25 -3.69
N VAL A 78 9.24 -4.00 -3.58
CA VAL A 78 10.15 -4.25 -4.72
C VAL A 78 9.50 -5.17 -5.74
N GLN A 79 8.84 -6.22 -5.26
CA GLN A 79 8.18 -7.18 -6.14
C GLN A 79 7.01 -6.54 -6.89
N ILE A 80 6.16 -5.82 -6.17
CA ILE A 80 4.98 -5.16 -6.75
C ILE A 80 5.38 -4.08 -7.74
N ALA A 81 6.40 -3.27 -7.43
CA ALA A 81 6.89 -2.22 -8.33
C ALA A 81 7.28 -2.75 -9.72
N ASN A 82 7.82 -3.97 -9.78
CA ASN A 82 8.17 -4.60 -11.05
C ASN A 82 6.93 -4.95 -11.90
N TRP A 83 5.80 -5.21 -11.28
CA TRP A 83 4.60 -5.67 -12.00
C TRP A 83 3.85 -4.53 -12.69
N PHE A 84 3.80 -3.34 -12.10
CA PHE A 84 3.04 -2.23 -12.67
C PHE A 84 3.90 -1.11 -13.28
N GLY A 85 5.10 -1.45 -13.73
CA GLY A 85 5.90 -0.57 -14.58
C GLY A 85 6.87 0.35 -13.86
N MET A 86 7.06 0.22 -12.55
CA MET A 86 8.03 1.00 -11.78
C MET A 86 9.39 0.31 -11.62
N LYS A 87 9.73 -0.62 -12.52
CA LYS A 87 11.03 -1.29 -12.50
C LYS A 87 12.19 -0.28 -12.50
N GLY A 88 13.11 -0.44 -11.56
CA GLY A 88 14.27 0.43 -11.41
C GLY A 88 14.02 1.72 -10.61
N LYS A 89 12.78 1.98 -10.19
CA LYS A 89 12.45 3.08 -9.28
C LYS A 89 12.72 2.67 -7.84
N GLY A 90 13.07 3.65 -7.00
CA GLY A 90 13.20 3.43 -5.56
C GLY A 90 11.85 3.16 -4.90
N SER A 91 11.85 2.30 -3.90
CA SER A 91 10.66 2.02 -3.11
C SER A 91 10.99 1.70 -1.66
N ILE A 92 10.05 1.88 -0.78
CA ILE A 92 10.16 1.50 0.64
C ILE A 92 8.85 0.91 1.14
N HIS A 93 8.95 -0.06 2.03
CA HIS A 93 7.83 -0.69 2.70
C HIS A 93 7.68 -0.13 4.12
N HIS A 94 6.44 0.15 4.49
CA HIS A 94 6.03 0.56 5.84
C HIS A 94 5.06 -0.47 6.42
N SER A 95 5.20 -0.75 7.72
CA SER A 95 4.32 -1.65 8.45
C SER A 95 4.10 -1.12 9.87
N GLU A 96 2.90 -0.61 10.13
CA GLU A 96 2.47 -0.04 11.42
C GLU A 96 1.02 -0.45 11.72
N ALA A 97 0.73 -1.71 11.56
CA ALA A 97 -0.61 -2.27 11.75
C ALA A 97 -1.69 -1.41 11.07
N CYS A 98 -2.76 -1.07 11.76
CA CYS A 98 -3.87 -0.29 11.19
C CYS A 98 -3.48 1.14 10.73
N CYS A 99 -2.33 1.65 11.13
CA CYS A 99 -1.84 2.99 10.77
C CYS A 99 -0.91 2.99 9.55
N THR A 100 -0.65 1.83 8.96
CA THR A 100 0.32 1.65 7.88
C THR A 100 0.07 2.57 6.68
N GLY A 101 -1.17 2.68 6.20
CA GLY A 101 -1.52 3.54 5.07
C GLY A 101 -1.29 5.02 5.37
N TYR A 102 -1.62 5.47 6.58
CA TYR A 102 -1.36 6.84 7.01
C TYR A 102 0.15 7.14 7.03
N LEU A 103 0.95 6.24 7.58
CA LEU A 103 2.40 6.40 7.63
C LEU A 103 3.01 6.50 6.22
N ALA A 104 2.57 5.67 5.28
CA ALA A 104 3.03 5.72 3.90
C ALA A 104 2.74 7.10 3.26
N ILE A 105 1.53 7.64 3.48
CA ILE A 105 1.16 8.98 3.01
C ILE A 105 2.00 10.06 3.68
N GLU A 106 2.22 9.99 5.00
CA GLU A 106 3.03 10.97 5.72
C GLU A 106 4.46 11.01 5.18
N GLN A 107 5.07 9.86 4.91
CA GLN A 107 6.41 9.78 4.34
C GLN A 107 6.46 10.33 2.90
N ALA A 108 5.44 10.07 2.09
CA ALA A 108 5.32 10.65 0.76
C ALA A 108 5.25 12.19 0.81
N VAL A 109 4.42 12.74 1.71
CA VAL A 109 4.32 14.19 1.94
C VAL A 109 5.68 14.77 2.35
N ASN A 110 6.36 14.14 3.29
CA ASN A 110 7.69 14.58 3.74
C ASN A 110 8.73 14.57 2.61
N ALA A 111 8.70 13.55 1.75
CA ALA A 111 9.62 13.40 0.64
C ALA A 111 9.43 14.49 -0.43
N ILE A 112 8.18 14.83 -0.78
CA ILE A 112 7.87 15.91 -1.72
C ILE A 112 8.15 17.28 -1.09
N ALA A 113 7.70 17.50 0.14
CA ALA A 113 7.85 18.77 0.83
C ALA A 113 9.32 19.14 1.09
N SER A 114 10.20 18.15 1.26
CA SER A 114 11.65 18.37 1.37
C SER A 114 12.34 18.65 0.02
N GLY A 115 11.64 18.48 -1.11
CA GLY A 115 12.21 18.64 -2.44
C GLY A 115 13.02 17.43 -2.94
N LYS A 116 12.93 16.29 -2.25
CA LYS A 116 13.67 15.08 -2.66
C LYS A 116 13.08 14.45 -3.92
N TYR A 117 11.76 14.49 -4.06
CA TYR A 117 11.01 13.97 -5.21
C TYR A 117 9.97 14.98 -5.67
N ASP A 118 9.54 14.87 -6.91
CA ASP A 118 8.51 15.71 -7.51
C ASP A 118 7.18 14.97 -7.65
N CYS A 119 7.21 13.68 -7.94
CA CYS A 119 6.03 12.83 -8.07
C CYS A 119 6.27 11.49 -7.37
N VAL A 120 5.40 11.12 -6.45
CA VAL A 120 5.50 9.83 -5.75
C VAL A 120 4.16 9.09 -5.76
N LEU A 121 4.25 7.77 -5.83
CA LEU A 121 3.11 6.89 -5.57
C LEU A 121 3.13 6.49 -4.10
N THR A 122 1.99 6.53 -3.45
CA THR A 122 1.83 6.03 -2.07
C THR A 122 0.48 5.35 -1.91
N GLY A 123 0.45 4.32 -1.10
CA GLY A 123 -0.78 3.60 -0.79
C GLY A 123 -0.52 2.41 0.12
N ALA A 124 -1.58 1.72 0.46
CA ALA A 124 -1.50 0.52 1.26
C ALA A 124 -2.47 -0.55 0.76
N VAL A 125 -2.13 -1.77 1.07
CA VAL A 125 -2.97 -2.95 0.84
C VAL A 125 -2.94 -3.83 2.08
N GLU A 126 -4.06 -4.51 2.33
CA GLU A 126 -4.15 -5.55 3.35
C GLU A 126 -5.12 -6.63 2.89
N PHE A 127 -4.70 -7.88 3.01
CA PHE A 127 -5.51 -9.03 2.62
C PHE A 127 -6.31 -9.54 3.83
N GLY A 128 -7.38 -8.82 4.17
CA GLY A 128 -8.19 -9.08 5.35
C GLY A 128 -8.84 -10.46 5.39
N ASP A 129 -9.17 -11.01 4.23
CA ASP A 129 -9.86 -12.31 4.13
C ASP A 129 -8.98 -13.50 4.53
N SER A 130 -7.68 -13.35 4.46
CA SER A 130 -6.72 -14.39 4.86
C SER A 130 -6.32 -14.31 6.33
N THR A 131 -6.64 -13.20 7.00
CA THR A 131 -6.32 -12.98 8.40
C THR A 131 -7.54 -13.27 9.26
N PRO A 132 -7.51 -14.30 10.13
CA PRO A 132 -8.60 -14.55 11.05
C PRO A 132 -8.88 -13.31 11.90
N SER A 133 -10.14 -12.88 11.93
CA SER A 133 -10.53 -11.77 12.80
C SER A 133 -10.39 -12.17 14.28
N PRO A 134 -10.30 -11.19 15.21
CA PRO A 134 -10.32 -11.48 16.64
C PRO A 134 -11.52 -12.30 17.11
N ALA A 135 -12.61 -12.20 16.35
CA ALA A 135 -13.86 -12.91 16.64
C ALA A 135 -13.93 -14.29 15.95
N ASP A 136 -13.01 -14.61 15.06
CA ASP A 136 -13.03 -15.86 14.33
C ASP A 136 -12.69 -17.02 15.24
N ASN A 137 -13.36 -18.13 15.04
CA ASN A 137 -13.04 -19.36 15.73
C ASN A 137 -11.66 -19.85 15.31
N VAL A 138 -10.78 -19.95 16.28
CA VAL A 138 -9.38 -20.39 16.13
C VAL A 138 -9.28 -21.82 15.59
N GLU A 139 -10.35 -22.60 15.65
CA GLU A 139 -10.36 -24.01 15.23
C GLU A 139 -10.38 -24.21 13.72
N THR A 140 -10.73 -23.19 12.96
CA THR A 140 -10.75 -23.25 11.49
C THR A 140 -9.95 -22.13 10.84
N PRO A 141 -8.67 -21.98 11.15
CA PRO A 141 -7.87 -20.95 10.50
C PRO A 141 -7.71 -21.32 9.03
N LYS A 142 -8.19 -20.49 8.13
CA LYS A 142 -7.83 -20.53 6.71
C LYS A 142 -6.35 -20.17 6.51
N HIS A 143 -5.74 -19.61 7.55
CA HIS A 143 -4.37 -19.15 7.57
C HIS A 143 -3.45 -20.15 8.30
N PRO A 144 -2.20 -20.37 7.85
CA PRO A 144 -1.26 -21.30 8.50
C PRO A 144 -0.84 -20.89 9.91
N TYR A 145 -1.08 -19.63 10.30
CA TYR A 145 -0.80 -19.14 11.64
C TYR A 145 -2.05 -19.17 12.49
N LYS A 146 -2.00 -19.90 13.57
CA LYS A 146 -3.05 -19.83 14.59
C LYS A 146 -2.94 -18.48 15.29
N ARG A 147 -4.07 -17.84 15.50
CA ARG A 147 -4.14 -16.52 16.11
C ARG A 147 -3.55 -16.44 17.52
N ASP A 148 -3.69 -17.53 18.30
CA ASP A 148 -3.09 -17.64 19.63
C ASP A 148 -1.56 -17.48 19.64
N LYS A 149 -0.91 -17.64 18.48
CA LYS A 149 0.52 -17.39 18.30
C LYS A 149 0.84 -15.96 17.82
N MET A 150 -0.17 -15.19 17.44
CA MET A 150 -0.01 -13.83 16.97
C MET A 150 -0.35 -12.78 18.03
N THR A 151 -1.01 -13.19 19.11
CA THR A 151 -1.26 -12.32 20.25
C THR A 151 -0.02 -12.28 21.12
N MET A 152 0.72 -11.24 20.98
CA MET A 152 1.70 -10.83 21.99
C MET A 152 1.20 -9.61 22.71
#